data_31fb22cbb47f142db91db74af36fa0a3
#
_entry.id   31fb22cbb47f142db91db74af36fa0a3
#
_cell.length_a   1.000
_cell.length_b   1.000
_cell.length_c   1.000
_cell.angle_alpha   90.00
_cell.angle_beta   90.00
_cell.angle_gamma   90.00
#
_symmetry.space_group_name_H-M   'P 1'
#
loop_
_entity.id
_entity.type
_entity.pdbx_description
1 polymer ?
#
loop_
_entity_poly.entity_id
_entity_poly.type
_entity_poly.pdbx_seq_one_letter_code
_entity_poly.pdbx_strand_id
1 'polypeptide(L)'
;MKILAVADEESKYLWEYYEPSKLRDIDLIIGCGDLSRHYMNFLSDAAPVPVLYVHGNHDASYDREPPRGAICIDDDLYWYKGYRIVGLGGSCRYRAGAWQFTEAEMKRRISHLRSKIQHAGGVDILVTHAPLHGYGDFSDLPHRGFTVFNEILDTYHPALMLHGHIHLTYEIGRAHV
;
A
#
# COMPACT_ATOMS: atom_id res chain seq x y z
N MET A 1 -4.96 9.66 -14.48
CA MET A 1 -5.56 9.26 -13.19
C MET A 1 -4.75 9.93 -12.08
N LYS A 2 -5.41 10.59 -11.15
CA LYS A 2 -4.77 11.27 -9.99
C LYS A 2 -5.03 10.43 -8.73
N ILE A 3 -3.95 9.91 -8.15
CA ILE A 3 -3.99 9.02 -6.98
C ILE A 3 -3.55 9.80 -5.75
N LEU A 4 -4.28 9.69 -4.65
CA LEU A 4 -3.86 10.06 -3.32
C LEU A 4 -3.36 8.79 -2.61
N ALA A 5 -2.06 8.68 -2.37
CA ALA A 5 -1.47 7.62 -1.57
C ALA A 5 -1.26 8.09 -0.13
N VAL A 6 -1.63 7.27 0.84
CA VAL A 6 -1.48 7.51 2.28
C VAL A 6 -0.93 6.26 2.96
N ALA A 7 -0.03 6.42 3.93
CA ALA A 7 0.54 5.32 4.72
C ALA A 7 1.06 5.85 6.06
N ASP A 8 1.10 4.99 7.06
CA ASP A 8 1.80 5.14 8.34
C ASP A 8 1.34 6.35 9.18
N GLU A 9 1.30 7.54 8.60
CA GLU A 9 0.89 8.76 9.30
C GLU A 9 -0.44 9.31 8.76
N GLU A 10 -1.34 9.63 9.67
CA GLU A 10 -2.61 10.28 9.36
C GLU A 10 -2.38 11.76 9.07
N SER A 11 -2.66 12.17 7.85
CA SER A 11 -2.45 13.56 7.43
C SER A 11 -3.43 14.50 8.14
N LYS A 12 -2.92 15.31 9.06
CA LYS A 12 -3.72 16.37 9.71
C LYS A 12 -4.35 17.33 8.70
N TYR A 13 -3.66 17.58 7.60
CA TYR A 13 -4.17 18.41 6.51
C TYR A 13 -5.46 17.86 5.90
N LEU A 14 -5.60 16.53 5.82
CA LEU A 14 -6.79 15.88 5.28
C LEU A 14 -7.86 15.64 6.35
N TRP A 15 -7.46 15.34 7.58
CA TRP A 15 -8.34 14.94 8.66
C TRP A 15 -8.82 16.12 9.50
N GLU A 16 -7.88 16.81 10.21
CA GLU A 16 -8.23 17.88 11.15
C GLU A 16 -8.64 19.18 10.44
N TYR A 17 -8.01 19.46 9.31
CA TYR A 17 -8.28 20.65 8.50
C TYR A 17 -9.01 20.30 7.21
N TYR A 18 -9.98 19.40 7.31
CA TYR A 18 -10.69 18.91 6.13
C TYR A 18 -11.44 20.02 5.41
N GLU A 19 -11.27 20.04 4.09
CA GLU A 19 -12.05 20.82 3.14
C GLU A 19 -12.38 19.96 1.91
N PRO A 20 -13.64 19.90 1.44
CA PRO A 20 -14.01 19.07 0.30
C PRO A 20 -13.22 19.33 -0.96
N SER A 21 -12.69 20.54 -1.13
CA SER A 21 -11.84 20.94 -2.27
C SER A 21 -10.55 20.12 -2.38
N LYS A 22 -10.02 19.63 -1.26
CA LYS A 22 -8.76 18.86 -1.21
C LYS A 22 -8.85 17.49 -1.87
N LEU A 23 -10.05 16.91 -1.90
CA LEU A 23 -10.31 15.58 -2.49
C LEU A 23 -11.07 15.66 -3.83
N ARG A 24 -11.46 16.86 -4.29
CA ARG A 24 -12.33 17.04 -5.45
C ARG A 24 -11.77 16.44 -6.75
N ASP A 25 -10.47 16.59 -6.97
CA ASP A 25 -9.81 16.19 -8.23
C ASP A 25 -9.05 14.87 -8.10
N ILE A 26 -9.31 14.10 -7.03
CA ILE A 26 -8.72 12.78 -6.83
C ILE A 26 -9.59 11.75 -7.56
N ASP A 27 -8.95 10.83 -8.26
CA ASP A 27 -9.61 9.71 -8.94
C ASP A 27 -9.67 8.44 -8.09
N LEU A 28 -8.68 8.27 -7.20
CA LEU A 28 -8.50 7.05 -6.41
C LEU A 28 -7.70 7.37 -5.14
N ILE A 29 -8.08 6.77 -4.02
CA ILE A 29 -7.29 6.80 -2.78
C ILE A 29 -6.72 5.41 -2.53
N ILE A 30 -5.44 5.33 -2.15
CA ILE A 30 -4.75 4.08 -1.83
C ILE A 30 -4.08 4.21 -0.47
N GLY A 31 -4.52 3.39 0.50
CA GLY A 31 -3.86 3.19 1.78
C GLY A 31 -2.80 2.09 1.68
N CYS A 32 -1.54 2.45 1.92
CA CYS A 32 -0.42 1.51 1.90
C CYS A 32 -0.10 0.91 3.28
N GLY A 33 -1.09 0.85 4.18
CA GLY A 33 -0.99 0.20 5.50
C GLY A 33 -0.63 1.13 6.65
N ASP A 34 -0.76 0.58 7.87
CA ASP A 34 -0.47 1.22 9.16
C ASP A 34 -1.22 2.54 9.41
N LEU A 35 -2.50 2.55 9.06
CA LEU A 35 -3.41 3.66 9.29
C LEU A 35 -4.54 3.24 10.24
N SER A 36 -5.11 4.16 11.02
CA SER A 36 -6.27 3.79 11.84
C SER A 36 -7.51 3.51 10.98
N ARG A 37 -8.34 2.58 11.44
CA ARG A 37 -9.64 2.32 10.83
C ARG A 37 -10.50 3.59 10.74
N HIS A 38 -10.40 4.47 11.74
CA HIS A 38 -11.17 5.72 11.78
C HIS A 38 -10.76 6.66 10.66
N TYR A 39 -9.45 6.78 10.41
CA TYR A 39 -8.93 7.59 9.32
C TYR A 39 -9.34 7.04 7.96
N MET A 40 -9.25 5.72 7.77
CA MET A 40 -9.68 5.08 6.53
C MET A 40 -11.20 5.20 6.29
N ASN A 41 -12.03 5.09 7.36
CA ASN A 41 -13.46 5.35 7.27
C ASN A 41 -13.73 6.81 6.86
N PHE A 42 -13.03 7.76 7.48
CA PHE A 42 -13.15 9.18 7.14
C PHE A 42 -12.83 9.41 5.65
N LEU A 43 -11.73 8.87 5.14
CA LEU A 43 -11.37 9.02 3.72
C LEU A 43 -12.45 8.44 2.81
N SER A 44 -13.04 7.30 3.17
CA SER A 44 -14.11 6.66 2.42
C SER A 44 -15.42 7.46 2.44
N ASP A 45 -15.73 8.12 3.56
CA ASP A 45 -16.92 8.97 3.69
C ASP A 45 -16.75 10.34 3.01
N ALA A 46 -15.52 10.87 3.01
CA ALA A 46 -15.20 12.21 2.52
C ALA A 46 -14.98 12.27 1.00
N ALA A 47 -14.52 11.19 0.39
CA ALA A 47 -14.16 11.16 -1.03
C ALA A 47 -15.22 10.45 -1.88
N PRO A 48 -15.67 11.04 -3.01
CA PRO A 48 -16.61 10.40 -3.93
C PRO A 48 -15.92 9.42 -4.90
N VAL A 49 -14.83 8.77 -4.46
CA VAL A 49 -14.00 7.86 -5.25
C VAL A 49 -13.68 6.60 -4.46
N PRO A 50 -13.32 5.48 -5.12
CA PRO A 50 -12.90 4.28 -4.39
C PRO A 50 -11.70 4.55 -3.49
N VAL A 51 -11.72 3.91 -2.31
CA VAL A 51 -10.59 3.84 -1.38
C VAL A 51 -10.14 2.38 -1.32
N LEU A 52 -8.93 2.12 -1.80
CA LEU A 52 -8.30 0.80 -1.73
C LEU A 52 -7.30 0.78 -0.58
N TYR A 53 -7.03 -0.40 -0.01
CA TYR A 53 -5.96 -0.52 0.97
C TYR A 53 -5.31 -1.89 0.97
N VAL A 54 -4.08 -1.92 1.47
CA VAL A 54 -3.37 -3.11 1.94
C VAL A 54 -3.09 -2.99 3.43
N HIS A 55 -2.96 -4.12 4.13
CA HIS A 55 -2.59 -4.12 5.54
C HIS A 55 -1.12 -3.75 5.73
N GLY A 56 -0.84 -2.95 6.74
CA GLY A 56 0.48 -2.82 7.32
C GLY A 56 0.70 -3.85 8.43
N ASN A 57 1.87 -3.87 9.03
CA ASN A 57 2.19 -4.82 10.10
C ASN A 57 1.58 -4.45 11.47
N HIS A 58 0.93 -3.29 11.57
CA HIS A 58 0.18 -2.85 12.76
C HIS A 58 -1.34 -2.95 12.57
N ASP A 59 -1.83 -3.39 11.42
CA ASP A 59 -3.26 -3.42 11.07
C ASP A 59 -3.98 -4.72 11.45
N ALA A 60 -3.44 -5.51 12.39
CA ALA A 60 -4.06 -6.76 12.83
C ALA A 60 -5.52 -6.62 13.33
N SER A 61 -5.93 -5.43 13.75
CA SER A 61 -7.30 -5.15 14.14
C SER A 61 -8.28 -5.20 12.96
N TYR A 62 -7.82 -4.96 11.74
CA TYR A 62 -8.63 -4.99 10.53
C TYR A 62 -9.17 -6.39 10.20
N ASP A 63 -8.49 -7.46 10.65
CA ASP A 63 -8.97 -8.84 10.50
C ASP A 63 -10.33 -9.06 11.18
N ARG A 64 -10.64 -8.30 12.23
CA ARG A 64 -11.91 -8.36 12.96
C ARG A 64 -12.85 -7.21 12.59
N GLU A 65 -12.29 -6.03 12.42
CA GLU A 65 -13.04 -4.80 12.16
C GLU A 65 -12.39 -4.01 11.03
N PRO A 66 -12.62 -4.40 9.76
CA PRO A 66 -12.03 -3.72 8.62
C PRO A 66 -12.57 -2.27 8.48
N PRO A 67 -11.84 -1.40 7.79
CA PRO A 67 -12.34 -0.08 7.41
C PRO A 67 -13.63 -0.19 6.59
N ARG A 68 -14.64 0.61 6.97
CA ARG A 68 -15.91 0.66 6.23
C ARG A 68 -15.76 1.51 4.97
N GLY A 69 -16.33 1.04 3.86
CA GLY A 69 -16.30 1.76 2.59
C GLY A 69 -14.98 1.64 1.82
N ALA A 70 -13.90 1.19 2.46
CA ALA A 70 -12.64 0.90 1.81
C ALA A 70 -12.58 -0.57 1.35
N ILE A 71 -11.86 -0.83 0.28
CA ILE A 71 -11.73 -2.13 -0.37
C ILE A 71 -10.34 -2.68 -0.09
N CYS A 72 -10.26 -3.82 0.59
CA CYS A 72 -9.02 -4.56 0.76
C CYS A 72 -8.58 -5.17 -0.57
N ILE A 73 -7.34 -4.93 -0.95
CA ILE A 73 -6.73 -5.50 -2.16
C ILE A 73 -5.55 -6.43 -1.85
N ASP A 74 -5.38 -6.85 -0.60
CA ASP A 74 -4.35 -7.83 -0.24
C ASP A 74 -4.56 -9.14 -0.97
N ASP A 75 -3.48 -9.65 -1.57
CA ASP A 75 -3.48 -10.88 -2.36
C ASP A 75 -4.54 -10.88 -3.47
N ASP A 76 -4.86 -9.68 -3.97
CA ASP A 76 -5.88 -9.51 -5.00
C ASP A 76 -5.44 -8.52 -6.10
N LEU A 77 -6.22 -8.51 -7.19
CA LEU A 77 -6.09 -7.60 -8.30
C LEU A 77 -7.40 -6.83 -8.46
N TYR A 78 -7.32 -5.52 -8.45
CA TYR A 78 -8.43 -4.61 -8.63
C TYR A 78 -8.33 -3.85 -9.95
N TRP A 79 -9.43 -3.82 -10.70
CA TRP A 79 -9.53 -3.05 -11.95
C TRP A 79 -10.18 -1.70 -11.69
N TYR A 80 -9.49 -0.63 -12.09
CA TYR A 80 -10.06 0.69 -12.00
C TYR A 80 -9.62 1.59 -13.17
N LYS A 81 -10.58 2.15 -13.90
CA LYS A 81 -10.34 3.04 -15.06
C LYS A 81 -9.30 2.49 -16.05
N GLY A 82 -9.31 1.18 -16.29
CA GLY A 82 -8.39 0.51 -17.20
C GLY A 82 -7.02 0.15 -16.59
N TYR A 83 -6.78 0.45 -15.32
CA TYR A 83 -5.55 0.09 -14.60
C TYR A 83 -5.74 -1.18 -13.77
N ARG A 84 -4.74 -2.04 -13.79
CA ARG A 84 -4.63 -3.27 -13.01
C ARG A 84 -3.79 -3.00 -11.77
N ILE A 85 -4.43 -3.02 -10.61
CA ILE A 85 -3.83 -2.66 -9.33
C ILE A 85 -3.71 -3.93 -8.50
N VAL A 86 -2.49 -4.32 -8.13
CA VAL A 86 -2.22 -5.51 -7.30
C VAL A 86 -1.76 -5.07 -5.94
N GLY A 87 -2.31 -5.71 -4.88
CA GLY A 87 -2.00 -5.43 -3.49
C GLY A 87 -1.26 -6.56 -2.79
N LEU A 88 -0.25 -6.23 -1.97
CA LEU A 88 0.53 -7.12 -1.13
C LEU A 88 0.90 -6.42 0.19
N GLY A 89 0.06 -6.55 1.21
CA GLY A 89 0.30 -5.97 2.52
C GLY A 89 1.29 -6.74 3.38
N GLY A 90 1.65 -6.12 4.51
CA GLY A 90 2.55 -6.64 5.53
C GLY A 90 4.02 -6.31 5.29
N SER A 91 4.83 -6.58 6.32
CA SER A 91 6.28 -6.30 6.33
C SER A 91 7.12 -7.57 6.45
N CYS A 92 8.44 -7.41 6.27
CA CYS A 92 9.40 -8.45 6.61
C CYS A 92 9.29 -8.80 8.10
N ARG A 93 9.37 -10.11 8.40
CA ARG A 93 9.24 -10.59 9.78
C ARG A 93 10.49 -10.23 10.59
N TYR A 94 10.31 -9.41 11.61
CA TYR A 94 11.32 -9.07 12.62
C TYR A 94 10.94 -9.52 14.04
N ARG A 95 9.67 -9.89 14.24
CA ARG A 95 9.12 -10.46 15.49
C ARG A 95 7.93 -11.36 15.19
N ALA A 96 7.41 -12.06 16.19
CA ALA A 96 6.12 -12.72 16.08
C ALA A 96 4.99 -11.68 16.02
N GLY A 97 4.15 -11.73 15.01
CA GLY A 97 3.04 -10.78 14.83
C GLY A 97 2.25 -11.10 13.56
N ALA A 98 1.05 -10.55 13.49
CA ALA A 98 0.25 -10.59 12.28
C ALA A 98 0.90 -9.74 11.19
N TRP A 99 0.58 -10.02 9.94
CA TRP A 99 1.03 -9.25 8.77
C TRP A 99 2.55 -9.07 8.68
N GLN A 100 3.31 -10.06 9.21
CA GLN A 100 4.76 -10.13 9.10
C GLN A 100 5.18 -11.45 8.44
N PHE A 101 5.87 -11.38 7.32
CA PHE A 101 6.15 -12.49 6.45
C PHE A 101 7.65 -12.69 6.22
N THR A 102 8.06 -13.94 6.07
CA THR A 102 9.37 -14.26 5.50
C THR A 102 9.35 -14.09 3.98
N GLU A 103 10.52 -13.99 3.35
CA GLU A 103 10.64 -14.00 1.89
C GLU A 103 9.90 -15.19 1.24
N ALA A 104 10.01 -16.38 1.84
CA ALA A 104 9.35 -17.58 1.32
C ALA A 104 7.82 -17.53 1.43
N GLU A 105 7.28 -16.91 2.49
CA GLU A 105 5.84 -16.71 2.64
C GLU A 105 5.33 -15.65 1.66
N MET A 106 6.03 -14.54 1.51
CA MET A 106 5.68 -13.51 0.53
C MET A 106 5.77 -14.05 -0.91
N LYS A 107 6.78 -14.86 -1.20
CA LYS A 107 6.88 -15.55 -2.50
C LYS A 107 5.68 -16.47 -2.79
N ARG A 108 5.16 -17.17 -1.79
CA ARG A 108 3.94 -17.99 -1.95
C ARG A 108 2.71 -17.13 -2.25
N ARG A 109 2.55 -15.99 -1.56
CA ARG A 109 1.47 -15.02 -1.83
C ARG A 109 1.54 -14.52 -3.28
N ILE A 110 2.72 -14.11 -3.74
CA ILE A 110 2.94 -13.70 -5.14
C ILE A 110 2.61 -14.85 -6.11
N SER A 111 3.01 -16.08 -5.79
CA SER A 111 2.72 -17.24 -6.64
C SER A 111 1.22 -17.51 -6.80
N HIS A 112 0.42 -17.29 -5.76
CA HIS A 112 -1.05 -17.41 -5.83
C HIS A 112 -1.68 -16.32 -6.71
N LEU A 113 -1.09 -15.13 -6.77
CA LEU A 113 -1.56 -14.04 -7.64
C LEU A 113 -1.25 -14.25 -9.13
N ARG A 114 -0.25 -15.07 -9.47
CA ARG A 114 0.23 -15.20 -10.87
C ARG A 114 -0.87 -15.51 -11.87
N SER A 115 -1.75 -16.47 -11.55
CA SER A 115 -2.84 -16.83 -12.45
C SER A 115 -3.79 -15.65 -12.69
N LYS A 116 -4.16 -14.93 -11.63
CA LYS A 116 -5.03 -13.76 -11.71
C LYS A 116 -4.39 -12.64 -12.54
N ILE A 117 -3.11 -12.37 -12.30
CA ILE A 117 -2.35 -11.36 -13.04
C ILE A 117 -2.24 -11.73 -14.54
N GLN A 118 -1.95 -13.01 -14.85
CA GLN A 118 -1.87 -13.47 -16.23
C GLN A 118 -3.21 -13.33 -16.98
N HIS A 119 -4.33 -13.70 -16.35
CA HIS A 119 -5.65 -13.51 -16.93
C HIS A 119 -6.00 -12.03 -17.14
N ALA A 120 -5.52 -11.17 -16.28
CA ALA A 120 -5.68 -9.73 -16.41
C ALA A 120 -4.75 -9.10 -17.46
N GLY A 121 -3.74 -9.82 -17.94
CA GLY A 121 -2.76 -9.34 -18.91
C GLY A 121 -1.64 -8.49 -18.31
N GLY A 122 -1.39 -8.56 -16.98
CA GLY A 122 -0.28 -7.90 -16.30
C GLY A 122 -0.68 -7.05 -15.09
N VAL A 123 0.23 -6.16 -14.68
CA VAL A 123 0.08 -5.23 -13.54
C VAL A 123 0.50 -3.84 -14.00
N ASP A 124 -0.29 -2.82 -13.70
CA ASP A 124 0.05 -1.41 -13.96
C ASP A 124 0.53 -0.71 -12.69
N ILE A 125 -0.08 -1.05 -11.55
CA ILE A 125 0.26 -0.46 -10.24
C ILE A 125 0.42 -1.61 -9.24
N LEU A 126 1.59 -1.65 -8.58
CA LEU A 126 1.85 -2.52 -7.44
C LEU A 126 1.72 -1.70 -6.15
N VAL A 127 0.84 -2.13 -5.25
CA VAL A 127 0.65 -1.52 -3.94
C VAL A 127 1.15 -2.50 -2.88
N THR A 128 2.10 -2.06 -2.07
CA THR A 128 2.63 -2.87 -0.96
C THR A 128 2.64 -2.06 0.32
N HIS A 129 2.82 -2.71 1.48
CA HIS A 129 3.17 -1.98 2.68
C HIS A 129 4.70 -1.86 2.79
N ALA A 130 5.42 -2.98 2.78
CA ALA A 130 6.88 -2.94 2.78
C ALA A 130 7.46 -2.45 1.43
N PRO A 131 8.63 -1.79 1.44
CA PRO A 131 9.36 -1.40 0.24
C PRO A 131 9.99 -2.60 -0.47
N LEU A 132 10.54 -2.36 -1.66
CA LEU A 132 11.48 -3.27 -2.32
C LEU A 132 12.83 -3.21 -1.59
N HIS A 133 13.46 -4.36 -1.35
CA HIS A 133 14.79 -4.39 -0.76
C HIS A 133 15.82 -3.67 -1.64
N GLY A 134 16.59 -2.77 -1.04
CA GLY A 134 17.57 -1.93 -1.73
C GLY A 134 17.02 -0.66 -2.37
N TYR A 135 15.69 -0.42 -2.29
CA TYR A 135 15.04 0.77 -2.86
C TYR A 135 14.04 1.37 -1.86
N GLY A 136 14.47 2.39 -1.16
CA GLY A 136 13.64 3.10 -0.17
C GLY A 136 13.50 2.38 1.17
N ASP A 137 14.17 1.24 1.38
CA ASP A 137 14.22 0.53 2.66
C ASP A 137 15.42 1.00 3.52
N PHE A 138 15.42 0.61 4.80
CA PHE A 138 16.57 0.83 5.69
C PHE A 138 17.32 -0.47 5.93
N SER A 139 18.56 -0.35 6.43
CA SER A 139 19.42 -1.51 6.72
C SER A 139 19.03 -2.27 7.99
N ASP A 140 18.19 -1.68 8.85
CA ASP A 140 17.70 -2.31 10.06
C ASP A 140 16.60 -3.33 9.76
N LEU A 141 16.52 -4.37 10.58
CA LEU A 141 15.63 -5.51 10.33
C LEU A 141 14.14 -5.14 10.23
N PRO A 142 13.57 -4.25 11.07
CA PRO A 142 12.17 -3.86 10.97
C PRO A 142 11.78 -3.20 9.64
N HIS A 143 12.66 -2.36 9.07
CA HIS A 143 12.37 -1.56 7.88
C HIS A 143 12.97 -2.13 6.59
N ARG A 144 13.46 -3.36 6.65
CA ARG A 144 13.98 -4.06 5.49
C ARG A 144 12.86 -4.41 4.51
N GLY A 145 13.08 -4.12 3.22
CA GLY A 145 12.17 -4.47 2.15
C GLY A 145 12.26 -5.94 1.71
N PHE A 146 11.30 -6.37 0.88
CA PHE A 146 11.29 -7.71 0.29
C PHE A 146 12.07 -7.76 -1.02
N THR A 147 13.02 -8.69 -1.12
CA THR A 147 13.74 -8.97 -2.37
C THR A 147 12.82 -9.63 -3.40
N VAL A 148 11.88 -10.46 -2.95
CA VAL A 148 10.98 -11.22 -3.83
C VAL A 148 10.04 -10.35 -4.66
N PHE A 149 9.85 -9.08 -4.32
CA PHE A 149 9.06 -8.15 -5.16
C PHE A 149 9.66 -7.96 -6.55
N ASN A 150 10.98 -8.19 -6.73
CA ASN A 150 11.60 -8.22 -8.05
C ASN A 150 10.91 -9.22 -8.99
N GLU A 151 10.33 -10.32 -8.50
CA GLU A 151 9.62 -11.28 -9.37
C GLU A 151 8.42 -10.63 -10.08
N ILE A 152 7.71 -9.68 -9.43
CA ILE A 152 6.63 -8.94 -10.08
C ILE A 152 7.17 -7.81 -10.96
N LEU A 153 8.15 -7.06 -10.45
CA LEU A 153 8.71 -5.91 -11.15
C LEU A 153 9.38 -6.33 -12.47
N ASP A 154 10.19 -7.38 -12.43
CA ASP A 154 10.92 -7.88 -13.60
C ASP A 154 10.02 -8.64 -14.60
N THR A 155 8.91 -9.24 -14.12
CA THR A 155 8.02 -10.00 -15.00
C THR A 155 6.96 -9.13 -15.67
N TYR A 156 6.38 -8.19 -14.93
CA TYR A 156 5.21 -7.44 -15.38
C TYR A 156 5.47 -5.96 -15.63
N HIS A 157 6.61 -5.43 -15.18
CA HIS A 157 7.03 -4.03 -15.36
C HIS A 157 5.94 -3.02 -15.02
N PRO A 158 5.36 -3.04 -13.80
CA PRO A 158 4.36 -2.06 -13.41
C PRO A 158 4.91 -0.64 -13.56
N ALA A 159 4.08 0.27 -14.03
CA ALA A 159 4.48 1.67 -14.21
C ALA A 159 4.68 2.42 -12.87
N LEU A 160 4.10 1.88 -11.79
CA LEU A 160 4.14 2.50 -10.47
C LEU A 160 4.17 1.42 -9.37
N MET A 161 5.04 1.60 -8.38
CA MET A 161 4.99 0.91 -7.10
C MET A 161 4.75 1.93 -6.00
N LEU A 162 3.75 1.69 -5.16
CA LEU A 162 3.44 2.50 -3.97
C LEU A 162 3.68 1.65 -2.73
N HIS A 163 4.34 2.22 -1.73
CA HIS A 163 4.56 1.55 -0.45
C HIS A 163 4.52 2.52 0.73
N GLY A 164 4.40 2.00 1.94
CA GLY A 164 4.54 2.68 3.21
C GLY A 164 5.73 2.17 4.01
N HIS A 165 5.53 1.97 5.32
CA HIS A 165 6.44 1.33 6.28
C HIS A 165 7.70 2.12 6.63
N ILE A 166 8.14 3.04 5.79
CA ILE A 166 9.34 3.83 6.00
C ILE A 166 8.94 5.21 6.48
N HIS A 167 9.15 5.45 7.78
CA HIS A 167 8.93 6.76 8.37
C HIS A 167 10.09 7.67 7.98
N LEU A 168 9.89 8.48 6.97
CA LEU A 168 10.85 9.51 6.62
C LEU A 168 10.76 10.61 7.68
N THR A 169 11.71 10.65 8.61
CA THR A 169 11.96 11.86 9.38
C THR A 169 12.41 12.92 8.37
N TYR A 170 11.53 13.86 8.05
CA TYR A 170 11.88 15.02 7.25
C TYR A 170 12.86 15.88 8.07
N GLU A 171 14.16 15.63 7.96
CA GLU A 171 15.10 16.71 8.06
C GLU A 171 14.89 17.57 6.83
N ILE A 172 14.59 18.86 7.03
CA ILE A 172 14.55 19.86 5.96
C ILE A 172 15.99 20.02 5.46
N GLY A 173 16.47 19.06 4.71
CA GLY A 173 17.74 19.08 4.00
C GLY A 173 17.46 19.43 2.54
N ARG A 174 18.16 20.42 2.03
CA ARG A 174 18.06 21.00 0.68
C ARG A 174 17.86 19.91 -0.36
N ALA A 175 16.78 20.02 -1.14
CA ALA A 175 16.64 19.28 -2.37
C ALA A 175 17.90 19.53 -3.24
N HIS A 176 18.64 18.47 -3.53
CA HIS A 176 19.60 18.51 -4.62
C HIS A 176 18.82 18.34 -5.92
N VAL A 177 18.79 19.42 -6.69
CA VAL A 177 18.33 19.44 -8.10
C VAL A 177 19.38 18.74 -8.95
#